data_8caadb3b034f21e0917b6f9b6bae2f21
#
_entry.id   8caadb3b034f21e0917b6f9b6bae2f21
#
_cell.length_a   1.000
_cell.length_b   1.000
_cell.length_c   1.000
_cell.angle_alpha   90.00
_cell.angle_beta   90.00
_cell.angle_gamma   90.00
#
_symmetry.space_group_name_H-M   'P 1'
#
loop_
_entity.id
_entity.type
_entity.pdbx_description
1 polymer ?
#
loop_
_entity_poly.entity_id
_entity_poly.type
_entity_poly.pdbx_seq_one_letter_code
_entity_poly.pdbx_strand_id
1 'polypeptide(L)'
;LMLSFLTLIGCSRSTPPEIDLTQIDQALQRTSNTTAPAPHSDIEAAAFERFTHFYNEYSADRIASNVRNLYAKDAFFADPYHLVQGIDSIEDYFIAMAAPAQSCTFEIGKIQRAENDFYCRWTMHLISNAAPDQPIIAQGLTHMRLNPAGKIIFHQDYWDTSVLLDRLPVVGFWTKLVKNRILKGMNHE
;
A
#
# COMPACT_ATOMS: atom_id res chain seq x y z
N LEU A 1 -58.11 2.87 15.74
CA LEU A 1 -57.31 2.36 14.57
C LEU A 1 -56.26 3.40 14.24
N MET A 2 -55.04 3.16 14.72
CA MET A 2 -53.87 3.99 14.40
C MET A 2 -52.94 3.14 13.52
N LEU A 3 -52.86 3.47 12.22
CA LEU A 3 -51.92 2.86 11.30
C LEU A 3 -50.58 3.59 11.46
N SER A 4 -49.57 2.91 12.03
CA SER A 4 -48.19 3.36 12.02
C SER A 4 -47.56 3.07 10.64
N PHE A 5 -47.22 4.11 9.92
CA PHE A 5 -46.37 4.04 8.72
C PHE A 5 -44.93 3.77 9.16
N LEU A 6 -44.45 2.55 8.93
CA LEU A 6 -43.02 2.25 8.96
C LEU A 6 -42.39 2.83 7.68
N THR A 7 -41.73 3.96 7.78
CA THR A 7 -40.85 4.46 6.74
C THR A 7 -39.59 3.58 6.68
N LEU A 8 -39.52 2.73 5.68
CA LEU A 8 -38.27 2.04 5.29
C LEU A 8 -37.27 3.08 4.83
N ILE A 9 -36.31 3.41 5.70
CA ILE A 9 -35.12 4.15 5.32
C ILE A 9 -34.32 3.22 4.42
N GLY A 10 -34.41 3.45 3.12
CA GLY A 10 -33.58 2.79 2.13
C GLY A 10 -32.12 3.14 2.38
N CYS A 11 -31.34 2.23 2.96
CA CYS A 11 -29.90 2.32 2.90
C CYS A 11 -29.49 2.28 1.43
N SER A 12 -29.14 3.43 0.89
CA SER A 12 -28.42 3.51 -0.38
C SER A 12 -27.13 2.70 -0.23
N ARG A 13 -27.10 1.50 -0.79
CA ARG A 13 -25.86 0.71 -0.95
C ARG A 13 -25.03 1.41 -2.01
N SER A 14 -24.20 2.35 -1.60
CA SER A 14 -23.05 2.72 -2.41
C SER A 14 -22.13 1.50 -2.44
N THR A 15 -22.02 0.83 -3.58
CA THR A 15 -20.93 -0.13 -3.81
C THR A 15 -19.62 0.59 -3.56
N PRO A 16 -18.70 0.01 -2.78
CA PRO A 16 -17.36 0.57 -2.67
C PRO A 16 -16.80 0.80 -4.08
N PRO A 17 -16.04 1.87 -4.30
CA PRO A 17 -15.40 2.07 -5.59
C PRO A 17 -14.54 0.85 -5.90
N GLU A 18 -14.84 0.19 -7.02
CA GLU A 18 -14.02 -0.91 -7.52
C GLU A 18 -12.69 -0.34 -8.01
N ILE A 19 -11.57 -0.97 -7.61
CA ILE A 19 -10.25 -0.59 -8.09
C ILE A 19 -10.19 -0.89 -9.59
N ASP A 20 -10.04 0.16 -10.39
CA ASP A 20 -9.89 0.02 -11.83
C ASP A 20 -8.47 -0.43 -12.20
N LEU A 21 -8.28 -1.73 -12.32
CA LEU A 21 -6.99 -2.34 -12.65
C LEU A 21 -6.43 -1.88 -14.00
N THR A 22 -7.28 -1.34 -14.90
CA THR A 22 -6.78 -0.82 -16.19
C THR A 22 -5.87 0.37 -16.02
N GLN A 23 -5.99 1.11 -14.93
CA GLN A 23 -5.09 2.23 -14.60
C GLN A 23 -3.67 1.75 -14.30
N ILE A 24 -3.51 0.58 -13.69
CA ILE A 24 -2.20 -0.04 -13.44
C ILE A 24 -1.53 -0.39 -14.77
N ASP A 25 -2.26 -1.05 -15.68
CA ASP A 25 -1.75 -1.40 -17.01
C ASP A 25 -1.37 -0.16 -17.81
N GLN A 26 -2.17 0.89 -17.76
CA GLN A 26 -1.87 2.18 -18.39
C GLN A 26 -0.62 2.83 -17.79
N ALA A 27 -0.43 2.77 -16.47
CA ALA A 27 0.76 3.30 -15.80
C ALA A 27 2.02 2.51 -16.19
N LEU A 28 1.93 1.18 -16.25
CA LEU A 28 3.00 0.32 -16.75
C LEU A 28 3.34 0.61 -18.22
N GLN A 29 2.33 0.83 -19.07
CA GLN A 29 2.54 1.18 -20.46
C GLN A 29 3.21 2.57 -20.61
N ARG A 30 2.76 3.59 -19.87
CA ARG A 30 3.36 4.94 -19.90
C ARG A 30 4.83 4.93 -19.49
N THR A 31 5.21 4.06 -18.56
CA THR A 31 6.58 3.97 -18.03
C THR A 31 7.46 2.93 -18.74
N SER A 32 6.93 2.19 -19.72
CA SER A 32 7.63 1.08 -20.39
C SER A 32 8.91 1.50 -21.13
N ASN A 33 8.91 2.72 -21.71
CA ASN A 33 10.03 3.26 -22.46
C ASN A 33 10.99 4.11 -21.60
N THR A 34 10.76 4.19 -20.30
CA THR A 34 11.65 4.95 -19.39
C THR A 34 12.84 4.09 -19.04
N THR A 35 14.04 4.60 -19.32
CA THR A 35 15.28 3.91 -18.96
C THR A 35 15.57 4.13 -17.47
N ALA A 36 15.72 3.06 -16.72
CA ALA A 36 16.19 3.11 -15.33
C ALA A 36 17.68 3.55 -15.25
N PRO A 37 18.19 3.96 -14.08
CA PRO A 37 19.59 4.19 -13.87
C PRO A 37 20.42 2.99 -14.32
N ALA A 38 21.68 3.20 -14.75
CA ALA A 38 22.57 2.09 -15.12
C ALA A 38 22.72 1.11 -13.95
N PRO A 39 22.78 -0.22 -14.21
CA PRO A 39 22.97 -1.20 -13.16
C PRO A 39 24.23 -0.92 -12.35
N HIS A 40 24.12 -1.01 -11.03
CA HIS A 40 25.20 -0.77 -10.06
C HIS A 40 25.79 0.65 -10.09
N SER A 41 25.10 1.62 -10.68
CA SER A 41 25.53 3.02 -10.65
C SER A 41 25.26 3.65 -9.28
N ASP A 42 25.98 4.75 -9.00
CA ASP A 42 25.74 5.54 -7.76
C ASP A 42 24.31 6.07 -7.68
N ILE A 43 23.68 6.36 -8.83
CA ILE A 43 22.28 6.82 -8.89
C ILE A 43 21.34 5.70 -8.46
N GLU A 44 21.55 4.47 -8.92
CA GLU A 44 20.75 3.31 -8.51
C GLU A 44 20.93 3.03 -7.02
N ALA A 45 22.18 3.00 -6.55
CA ALA A 45 22.50 2.77 -5.14
C ALA A 45 21.84 3.84 -4.23
N ALA A 46 21.96 5.12 -4.60
CA ALA A 46 21.36 6.21 -3.87
C ALA A 46 19.80 6.18 -3.91
N ALA A 47 19.21 5.68 -5.00
CA ALA A 47 17.76 5.49 -5.08
C ALA A 47 17.29 4.41 -4.08
N PHE A 48 17.99 3.29 -3.98
CA PHE A 48 17.68 2.20 -3.05
C PHE A 48 17.88 2.63 -1.59
N GLU A 49 18.91 3.40 -1.30
CA GLU A 49 19.14 3.96 0.03
C GLU A 49 18.01 4.93 0.43
N ARG A 50 17.61 5.84 -0.46
CA ARG A 50 16.48 6.75 -0.21
C ARG A 50 15.19 6.01 0.04
N PHE A 51 14.89 4.95 -0.74
CA PHE A 51 13.72 4.11 -0.58
C PHE A 51 13.72 3.45 0.79
N THR A 52 14.79 2.75 1.14
CA THR A 52 14.93 2.06 2.42
C THR A 52 14.82 3.04 3.60
N HIS A 53 15.51 4.18 3.52
CA HIS A 53 15.46 5.19 4.56
C HIS A 53 14.08 5.82 4.75
N PHE A 54 13.34 6.05 3.65
CA PHE A 54 11.98 6.61 3.70
C PHE A 54 11.02 5.69 4.45
N TYR A 55 11.05 4.40 4.15
CA TYR A 55 10.13 3.42 4.74
C TYR A 55 10.58 2.89 6.12
N ASN A 56 11.84 3.08 6.51
CA ASN A 56 12.33 2.67 7.82
C ASN A 56 11.61 3.38 8.99
N GLU A 57 11.09 4.59 8.75
CA GLU A 57 10.21 5.32 9.66
C GLU A 57 9.10 5.99 8.84
N TYR A 58 7.90 5.42 8.86
CA TYR A 58 6.78 5.90 8.07
C TYR A 58 5.83 6.71 8.96
N SER A 59 6.03 8.02 8.99
CA SER A 59 5.25 8.99 9.77
C SER A 59 4.86 10.18 8.90
N ALA A 60 3.81 10.93 9.29
CA ALA A 60 3.33 12.08 8.52
C ALA A 60 4.44 13.14 8.30
N ASP A 61 5.24 13.43 9.32
CA ASP A 61 6.34 14.41 9.22
C ASP A 61 7.45 13.94 8.27
N ARG A 62 7.80 12.65 8.32
CA ARG A 62 8.79 12.05 7.42
C ARG A 62 8.30 12.03 5.98
N ILE A 63 7.03 11.73 5.76
CA ILE A 63 6.40 11.74 4.44
C ILE A 63 6.46 13.15 3.86
N ALA A 64 5.93 14.15 4.56
CA ALA A 64 5.92 15.55 4.10
C ALA A 64 7.32 16.08 3.77
N SER A 65 8.34 15.65 4.54
CA SER A 65 9.73 16.11 4.33
C SER A 65 10.46 15.40 3.19
N ASN A 66 10.09 14.15 2.84
CA ASN A 66 10.95 13.29 2.02
C ASN A 66 10.28 12.69 0.78
N VAL A 67 8.94 12.62 0.71
CA VAL A 67 8.23 11.96 -0.39
C VAL A 67 8.60 12.56 -1.75
N ARG A 68 8.77 13.88 -1.84
CA ARG A 68 9.14 14.60 -3.06
C ARG A 68 10.60 14.35 -3.50
N ASN A 69 11.44 13.84 -2.61
CA ASN A 69 12.79 13.40 -2.95
C ASN A 69 12.81 11.97 -3.51
N LEU A 70 11.82 11.16 -3.12
CA LEU A 70 11.72 9.76 -3.52
C LEU A 70 10.94 9.58 -4.83
N TYR A 71 9.80 10.26 -4.98
CA TYR A 71 8.91 10.12 -6.14
C TYR A 71 9.10 11.23 -7.19
N ALA A 72 8.86 10.89 -8.45
CA ALA A 72 8.75 11.86 -9.53
C ALA A 72 7.41 12.63 -9.43
N LYS A 73 7.34 13.79 -10.09
CA LYS A 73 6.14 14.66 -10.05
C LYS A 73 4.87 13.96 -10.54
N ASP A 74 5.01 13.14 -11.56
CA ASP A 74 3.93 12.42 -12.26
C ASP A 74 3.90 10.92 -11.91
N ALA A 75 4.50 10.54 -10.78
CA ALA A 75 4.53 9.15 -10.33
C ALA A 75 3.14 8.56 -10.13
N PHE A 76 3.03 7.27 -10.36
CA PHE A 76 1.85 6.46 -10.07
C PHE A 76 2.14 5.54 -8.89
N PHE A 77 1.20 5.49 -7.94
CA PHE A 77 1.22 4.56 -6.81
C PHE A 77 -0.07 3.77 -6.75
N ALA A 78 0.05 2.48 -6.43
CA ALA A 78 -1.07 1.57 -6.22
C ALA A 78 -0.80 0.68 -5.00
N ASP A 79 -1.81 0.44 -4.21
CA ASP A 79 -1.86 -0.61 -3.21
C ASP A 79 -3.22 -1.32 -3.24
N PRO A 80 -3.49 -2.34 -2.38
CA PRO A 80 -4.79 -3.01 -2.37
C PRO A 80 -6.00 -2.14 -2.01
N TYR A 81 -5.79 -0.92 -1.51
CA TYR A 81 -6.88 -0.02 -1.12
C TYR A 81 -7.12 1.10 -2.12
N HIS A 82 -6.08 1.59 -2.79
CA HIS A 82 -6.21 2.81 -3.59
C HIS A 82 -5.19 2.93 -4.71
N LEU A 83 -5.55 3.74 -5.71
CA LEU A 83 -4.68 4.14 -6.83
C LEU A 83 -4.56 5.64 -6.82
N VAL A 84 -3.34 6.18 -6.89
CA VAL A 84 -3.09 7.64 -6.93
C VAL A 84 -2.07 8.00 -7.99
N GLN A 85 -2.30 9.12 -8.66
CA GLN A 85 -1.44 9.66 -9.70
C GLN A 85 -0.98 11.06 -9.32
N GLY A 86 0.33 11.28 -9.40
CA GLY A 86 0.98 12.55 -9.11
C GLY A 86 1.40 12.70 -7.66
N ILE A 87 2.50 13.45 -7.46
CA ILE A 87 3.19 13.55 -6.17
C ILE A 87 2.31 14.16 -5.06
N ASP A 88 1.44 15.12 -5.38
CA ASP A 88 0.59 15.75 -4.38
C ASP A 88 -0.44 14.75 -3.84
N SER A 89 -1.07 13.96 -4.73
CA SER A 89 -2.01 12.91 -4.34
C SER A 89 -1.33 11.76 -3.59
N ILE A 90 -0.09 11.41 -3.94
CA ILE A 90 0.71 10.40 -3.22
C ILE A 90 1.02 10.88 -1.81
N GLU A 91 1.44 12.14 -1.66
CA GLU A 91 1.74 12.75 -0.36
C GLU A 91 0.51 12.74 0.55
N ASP A 92 -0.63 13.23 0.03
CA ASP A 92 -1.90 13.28 0.78
C ASP A 92 -2.34 11.87 1.20
N TYR A 93 -2.26 10.91 0.30
CA TYR A 93 -2.62 9.52 0.58
C TYR A 93 -1.72 8.91 1.66
N PHE A 94 -0.41 9.07 1.56
CA PHE A 94 0.55 8.53 2.52
C PHE A 94 0.39 9.16 3.91
N ILE A 95 0.16 10.48 3.99
CA ILE A 95 -0.12 11.16 5.25
C ILE A 95 -1.40 10.63 5.89
N ALA A 96 -2.46 10.45 5.09
CA ALA A 96 -3.73 9.90 5.58
C ALA A 96 -3.57 8.45 6.10
N MET A 97 -2.74 7.62 5.43
CA MET A 97 -2.45 6.26 5.86
C MET A 97 -1.58 6.20 7.11
N ALA A 98 -0.67 7.15 7.30
CA ALA A 98 0.19 7.23 8.49
C ALA A 98 -0.55 7.78 9.73
N ALA A 99 -1.57 8.63 9.55
CA ALA A 99 -2.23 9.36 10.64
C ALA A 99 -2.80 8.46 11.77
N PRO A 100 -3.41 7.29 11.51
CA PRO A 100 -3.93 6.41 12.57
C PRO A 100 -2.83 5.59 13.27
N ALA A 101 -1.57 5.66 12.85
CA ALA A 101 -0.47 4.90 13.41
C ALA A 101 0.20 5.65 14.57
N GLN A 102 0.47 4.95 15.66
CA GLN A 102 1.41 5.40 16.70
C GLN A 102 2.85 5.24 16.22
N SER A 103 3.14 4.14 15.53
CA SER A 103 4.39 3.91 14.82
C SER A 103 4.17 2.97 13.64
N CYS A 104 4.91 3.20 12.56
CA CYS A 104 4.94 2.32 11.41
C CYS A 104 6.37 2.28 10.85
N THR A 105 6.93 1.08 10.73
CA THR A 105 8.26 0.87 10.17
C THR A 105 8.22 -0.28 9.17
N PHE A 106 9.10 -0.23 8.18
CA PHE A 106 9.25 -1.29 7.21
C PHE A 106 10.69 -1.80 7.21
N GLU A 107 10.85 -3.10 7.34
CA GLU A 107 12.10 -3.77 7.08
C GLU A 107 12.15 -4.11 5.59
N ILE A 108 12.94 -3.35 4.81
CA ILE A 108 13.08 -3.54 3.38
C ILE A 108 14.14 -4.60 3.10
N GLY A 109 13.73 -5.65 2.40
CA GLY A 109 14.65 -6.70 1.93
C GLY A 109 15.51 -6.23 0.75
N LYS A 110 16.34 -7.14 0.23
CA LYS A 110 17.17 -6.85 -0.95
C LYS A 110 16.29 -6.42 -2.12
N ILE A 111 16.58 -5.27 -2.70
CA ILE A 111 15.96 -4.81 -3.94
C ILE A 111 16.60 -5.58 -5.11
N GLN A 112 15.76 -6.24 -5.90
CA GLN A 112 16.17 -7.03 -7.07
C GLN A 112 15.74 -6.30 -8.33
N ARG A 113 16.62 -6.28 -9.32
CA ARG A 113 16.36 -5.69 -10.62
C ARG A 113 16.05 -6.77 -11.65
N ALA A 114 14.99 -6.53 -12.44
CA ALA A 114 14.66 -7.27 -13.66
C ALA A 114 14.50 -6.23 -14.79
N GLU A 115 15.55 -6.02 -15.57
CA GLU A 115 15.64 -4.98 -16.62
C GLU A 115 15.41 -3.55 -16.06
N ASN A 116 14.24 -2.94 -16.32
CA ASN A 116 13.86 -1.62 -15.83
C ASN A 116 12.89 -1.69 -14.62
N ASP A 117 12.52 -2.89 -14.23
CA ASP A 117 11.66 -3.14 -13.09
C ASP A 117 12.46 -3.54 -11.86
N PHE A 118 12.01 -3.10 -10.69
CA PHE A 118 12.65 -3.40 -9.41
C PHE A 118 11.62 -3.99 -8.45
N TYR A 119 12.06 -4.98 -7.70
CA TYR A 119 11.20 -5.71 -6.76
C TYR A 119 11.89 -5.83 -5.42
N CYS A 120 11.14 -5.64 -4.34
CA CYS A 120 11.62 -5.94 -2.99
C CYS A 120 10.51 -6.48 -2.10
N ARG A 121 10.88 -7.44 -1.26
CA ARG A 121 10.03 -7.88 -0.16
C ARG A 121 10.24 -6.95 1.03
N TRP A 122 9.19 -6.79 1.81
CA TRP A 122 9.26 -6.02 3.03
C TRP A 122 8.41 -6.65 4.14
N THR A 123 8.73 -6.29 5.38
CA THR A 123 7.90 -6.58 6.54
C THR A 123 7.54 -5.25 7.20
N MET A 124 6.24 -4.99 7.32
CA MET A 124 5.70 -3.83 8.03
C MET A 124 5.44 -4.19 9.50
N HIS A 125 5.87 -3.32 10.40
CA HIS A 125 5.55 -3.34 11.82
C HIS A 125 4.73 -2.09 12.13
N LEU A 126 3.44 -2.28 12.43
CA LEU A 126 2.49 -1.21 12.67
C LEU A 126 1.91 -1.31 14.08
N ILE A 127 1.97 -0.21 14.82
CA ILE A 127 1.23 -0.01 16.07
C ILE A 127 0.17 1.07 15.81
N SER A 128 -1.10 0.70 15.96
CA SER A 128 -2.22 1.63 15.77
C SER A 128 -2.51 2.40 17.06
N ASN A 129 -2.86 3.69 16.94
CA ASN A 129 -3.37 4.49 18.06
C ASN A 129 -4.61 3.90 18.73
N ALA A 130 -5.46 3.19 17.95
CA ALA A 130 -6.69 2.59 18.46
C ALA A 130 -6.47 1.29 19.25
N ALA A 131 -5.31 0.61 19.05
CA ALA A 131 -5.00 -0.67 19.71
C ALA A 131 -3.46 -0.79 19.91
N PRO A 132 -2.86 0.01 20.80
CA PRO A 132 -1.40 0.07 20.96
C PRO A 132 -0.78 -1.24 21.46
N ASP A 133 -1.54 -2.05 22.19
CA ASP A 133 -1.09 -3.35 22.72
C ASP A 133 -1.20 -4.49 21.71
N GLN A 134 -1.63 -4.21 20.48
CA GLN A 134 -1.85 -5.21 19.44
C GLN A 134 -1.05 -4.88 18.18
N PRO A 135 0.27 -5.13 18.17
CA PRO A 135 1.08 -4.87 17.00
C PRO A 135 0.59 -5.69 15.79
N ILE A 136 0.66 -5.08 14.62
CA ILE A 136 0.30 -5.69 13.35
C ILE A 136 1.58 -5.91 12.56
N ILE A 137 1.80 -7.13 12.12
CA ILE A 137 2.92 -7.48 11.25
C ILE A 137 2.34 -7.94 9.92
N ALA A 138 2.76 -7.31 8.84
CA ALA A 138 2.38 -7.68 7.49
C ALA A 138 3.61 -7.84 6.61
N GLN A 139 3.55 -8.77 5.66
CA GLN A 139 4.58 -8.94 4.64
C GLN A 139 4.02 -8.58 3.28
N GLY A 140 4.85 -7.97 2.45
CA GLY A 140 4.46 -7.60 1.11
C GLY A 140 5.62 -7.62 0.12
N LEU A 141 5.27 -7.27 -1.10
CA LEU A 141 6.18 -7.11 -2.23
C LEU A 141 5.86 -5.76 -2.89
N THR A 142 6.88 -4.97 -3.13
CA THR A 142 6.82 -3.80 -3.99
C THR A 142 7.35 -4.13 -5.38
N HIS A 143 6.61 -3.71 -6.40
CA HIS A 143 7.07 -3.55 -7.78
C HIS A 143 7.22 -2.06 -8.07
N MET A 144 8.40 -1.62 -8.52
CA MET A 144 8.63 -0.20 -8.83
C MET A 144 9.48 -0.03 -10.10
N ARG A 145 9.34 1.15 -10.74
CA ARG A 145 10.19 1.64 -11.82
C ARG A 145 10.78 2.99 -11.45
N LEU A 146 12.01 3.20 -11.87
CA LEU A 146 12.76 4.43 -11.64
C LEU A 146 12.97 5.18 -12.95
N ASN A 147 12.99 6.51 -12.89
CA ASN A 147 13.49 7.33 -13.99
C ASN A 147 15.03 7.40 -13.97
N PRO A 148 15.70 7.97 -15.00
CA PRO A 148 17.17 8.06 -15.05
C PRO A 148 17.81 8.80 -13.87
N ALA A 149 17.05 9.66 -13.17
CA ALA A 149 17.51 10.37 -11.98
C ALA A 149 17.30 9.56 -10.67
N GLY A 150 16.82 8.32 -10.76
CA GLY A 150 16.58 7.44 -9.63
C GLY A 150 15.34 7.81 -8.81
N LYS A 151 14.38 8.56 -9.36
CA LYS A 151 13.09 8.80 -8.73
C LYS A 151 12.07 7.76 -9.18
N ILE A 152 11.18 7.35 -8.26
CA ILE A 152 10.11 6.41 -8.54
C ILE A 152 9.07 7.07 -9.46
N ILE A 153 8.75 6.42 -10.57
CA ILE A 153 7.71 6.80 -11.54
C ILE A 153 6.51 5.86 -11.52
N PHE A 154 6.71 4.64 -11.05
CA PHE A 154 5.68 3.62 -10.84
C PHE A 154 5.99 2.86 -9.57
N HIS A 155 4.97 2.63 -8.73
CA HIS A 155 5.06 1.86 -7.51
C HIS A 155 3.75 1.10 -7.31
N GLN A 156 3.84 -0.22 -7.13
CA GLN A 156 2.70 -1.04 -6.77
C GLN A 156 3.07 -1.98 -5.63
N ASP A 157 2.28 -1.93 -4.56
CA ASP A 157 2.40 -2.82 -3.41
C ASP A 157 1.40 -3.97 -3.47
N TYR A 158 1.89 -5.16 -3.17
CA TYR A 158 1.12 -6.40 -3.05
C TYR A 158 1.27 -6.95 -1.64
N TRP A 159 0.18 -7.03 -0.90
CA TRP A 159 0.20 -7.58 0.44
C TRP A 159 -1.18 -8.06 0.89
N ASP A 160 -1.21 -8.93 1.91
CA ASP A 160 -2.45 -9.45 2.49
C ASP A 160 -3.05 -8.44 3.47
N THR A 161 -4.04 -7.68 3.01
CA THR A 161 -4.75 -6.69 3.82
C THR A 161 -5.61 -7.32 4.92
N SER A 162 -5.86 -8.62 4.88
CA SER A 162 -6.66 -9.31 5.90
C SER A 162 -6.04 -9.23 7.29
N VAL A 163 -4.73 -9.00 7.38
CA VAL A 163 -4.03 -8.80 8.67
C VAL A 163 -4.51 -7.52 9.39
N LEU A 164 -4.88 -6.47 8.64
CA LEU A 164 -5.52 -5.27 9.21
C LEU A 164 -7.01 -5.52 9.51
N LEU A 165 -7.73 -6.15 8.58
CA LEU A 165 -9.15 -6.41 8.72
C LEU A 165 -9.45 -7.30 9.94
N ASP A 166 -8.57 -8.26 10.23
CA ASP A 166 -8.68 -9.14 11.41
C ASP A 166 -8.63 -8.37 12.76
N ARG A 167 -8.14 -7.13 12.76
CA ARG A 167 -8.05 -6.28 13.96
C ARG A 167 -9.27 -5.38 14.15
N LEU A 168 -10.10 -5.20 13.13
CA LEU A 168 -11.32 -4.41 13.24
C LEU A 168 -12.38 -5.20 14.02
N PRO A 169 -13.04 -4.59 15.04
CA PRO A 169 -13.91 -5.33 15.97
C PRO A 169 -15.01 -6.16 15.30
N VAL A 170 -15.70 -5.61 14.32
CA VAL A 170 -16.81 -6.29 13.62
C VAL A 170 -16.30 -7.11 12.44
N VAL A 171 -15.46 -6.49 11.58
CA VAL A 171 -14.94 -7.12 10.37
C VAL A 171 -14.02 -8.30 10.70
N GLY A 172 -13.18 -8.16 11.74
CA GLY A 172 -12.27 -9.21 12.17
C GLY A 172 -12.97 -10.48 12.67
N PHE A 173 -14.18 -10.37 13.22
CA PHE A 173 -14.98 -11.55 13.52
C PHE A 173 -15.33 -12.34 12.25
N TRP A 174 -15.78 -11.65 11.20
CA TRP A 174 -16.19 -12.29 9.95
C TRP A 174 -15.00 -12.84 9.15
N THR A 175 -13.89 -12.09 9.09
CA THR A 175 -12.67 -12.57 8.40
C THR A 175 -12.11 -13.82 9.06
N LYS A 176 -12.04 -13.87 10.40
CA LYS A 176 -11.63 -15.06 11.15
C LYS A 176 -12.59 -16.24 10.96
N LEU A 177 -13.90 -15.99 10.92
CA LEU A 177 -14.89 -17.03 10.65
C LEU A 177 -14.68 -17.65 9.27
N VAL A 178 -14.48 -16.84 8.23
CA VAL A 178 -14.22 -17.31 6.87
C VAL A 178 -12.91 -18.09 6.80
N LYS A 179 -11.82 -17.56 7.35
CA LYS A 179 -10.51 -18.26 7.42
C LYS A 179 -10.64 -19.64 8.10
N ASN A 180 -11.31 -19.69 9.25
CA ASN A 180 -11.53 -20.94 9.98
C ASN A 180 -12.38 -21.94 9.18
N ARG A 181 -13.36 -21.48 8.39
CA ARG A 181 -14.16 -22.36 7.54
C ARG A 181 -13.36 -22.94 6.38
N ILE A 182 -12.49 -22.14 5.77
CA ILE A 182 -11.56 -22.59 4.72
C ILE A 182 -10.61 -23.67 5.29
N LEU A 183 -9.98 -23.41 6.45
CA LEU A 183 -9.05 -24.35 7.08
C LEU A 183 -9.73 -25.67 7.48
N LYS A 184 -10.97 -25.62 7.98
CA LYS A 184 -11.73 -26.85 8.30
C LYS A 184 -12.08 -27.64 7.05
N GLY A 185 -12.36 -26.99 5.92
CA GLY A 185 -12.62 -27.68 4.65
C GLY A 185 -11.39 -28.41 4.08
N MET A 186 -10.18 -27.95 4.43
CA MET A 186 -8.92 -28.57 3.99
C MET A 186 -8.48 -29.78 4.84
N ASN A 187 -9.02 -29.92 6.05
CA ASN A 187 -8.67 -31.01 6.98
C ASN A 187 -9.60 -32.24 6.88
N HIS A 188 -10.37 -32.35 5.80
CA HIS A 188 -11.28 -33.47 5.51
C HIS A 188 -10.76 -34.40 4.39
N GLU A 189 -9.44 -34.63 4.35
CA GLU A 189 -8.85 -35.77 3.64
C GLU A 189 -8.26 -36.79 4.63
#